data_b9f9f3c77c57e9f8ed4054f7672d5758
#
_entry.id   b9f9f3c77c57e9f8ed4054f7672d5758
#
_cell.length_a   1.000
_cell.length_b   1.000
_cell.length_c   1.000
_cell.angle_alpha   90.00
_cell.angle_beta   90.00
_cell.angle_gamma   90.00
#
_symmetry.space_group_name_H-M   'P 1'
#
loop_
_entity.id
_entity.type
_entity.pdbx_description
1 polymer ?
#
loop_
_entity_poly.entity_id
_entity_poly.type
_entity_poly.pdbx_seq_one_letter_code
_entity_poly.pdbx_strand_id
1 'polypeptide(L)'
;MASNDYHFITQWQVEGTVKEVAEILKDAESLPRWWPSVYLAVSVLDRGDAEGIGKVVSLHTKGWLPYTLRWQFRVTESRYPYGFSIEAWGDFTGRGVWALNQDGPLVNIIYDWKIRADKPLLSALSFMLKPIFSANHKWAMARGEESLRLELVRRRLEEGKA
;
A
#
# COMPACT_ATOMS: atom_id res chain seq x y z
N MET A 1 -14.29 15.47 20.66
CA MET A 1 -12.84 15.59 20.53
C MET A 1 -12.43 15.26 19.11
N ALA A 2 -11.63 16.11 18.50
CA ALA A 2 -11.14 15.85 17.15
C ALA A 2 -10.28 14.58 17.15
N SER A 3 -10.54 13.69 16.20
CA SER A 3 -9.78 12.45 16.06
C SER A 3 -8.84 12.56 14.87
N ASN A 4 -7.56 12.24 15.10
CA ASN A 4 -6.59 12.07 14.03
C ASN A 4 -6.46 10.61 13.61
N ASP A 5 -7.42 9.78 14.00
CA ASP A 5 -7.53 8.39 13.57
C ASP A 5 -8.30 8.31 12.25
N TYR A 6 -7.80 7.47 11.36
CA TYR A 6 -8.39 7.21 10.03
C TYR A 6 -8.55 5.72 9.83
N HIS A 7 -9.66 5.33 9.23
CA HIS A 7 -9.89 3.95 8.82
C HIS A 7 -10.38 3.95 7.38
N PHE A 8 -9.58 3.40 6.49
CA PHE A 8 -9.91 3.30 5.08
C PHE A 8 -10.01 1.84 4.67
N ILE A 9 -11.07 1.52 3.96
CA ILE A 9 -11.22 0.21 3.32
C ILE A 9 -11.26 0.47 1.82
N THR A 10 -10.23 -0.02 1.13
CA THR A 10 -10.09 0.13 -0.32
C THR A 10 -10.38 -1.21 -0.97
N GLN A 11 -11.15 -1.19 -2.04
CA GLN A 11 -11.46 -2.37 -2.82
C GLN A 11 -10.97 -2.16 -4.25
N TRP A 12 -10.15 -3.09 -4.72
CA TRP A 12 -9.65 -3.13 -6.09
C TRP A 12 -10.12 -4.41 -6.76
N GLN A 13 -10.25 -4.36 -8.08
CA GLN A 13 -10.51 -5.54 -8.88
C GLN A 13 -9.64 -5.49 -10.13
N VAL A 14 -8.88 -6.56 -10.36
CA VAL A 14 -7.97 -6.65 -11.51
C VAL A 14 -8.07 -8.03 -12.15
N GLU A 15 -7.80 -8.11 -13.45
CA GLU A 15 -7.67 -9.39 -14.15
C GLU A 15 -6.33 -10.02 -13.80
N GLY A 16 -6.37 -11.28 -13.40
CA GLY A 16 -5.17 -12.02 -13.08
C GLY A 16 -5.40 -13.12 -12.07
N THR A 17 -4.30 -13.56 -11.46
CA THR A 17 -4.32 -14.56 -10.38
C THR A 17 -3.86 -13.95 -9.08
N VAL A 18 -4.31 -14.52 -7.96
CA VAL A 18 -3.87 -14.08 -6.63
C VAL A 18 -2.35 -14.16 -6.51
N LYS A 19 -1.73 -15.15 -7.13
CA LYS A 19 -0.27 -15.30 -7.11
C LYS A 19 0.42 -14.14 -7.82
N GLU A 20 -0.05 -13.75 -9.00
CA GLU A 20 0.50 -12.62 -9.75
C GLU A 20 0.42 -11.34 -8.95
N VAL A 21 -0.74 -11.07 -8.33
CA VAL A 21 -0.94 -9.87 -7.52
C VAL A 21 -0.06 -9.91 -6.26
N ALA A 22 -0.01 -11.05 -5.57
CA ALA A 22 0.78 -11.21 -4.37
C ALA A 22 2.28 -11.00 -4.65
N GLU A 23 2.79 -11.48 -5.78
CA GLU A 23 4.19 -11.29 -6.18
C GLU A 23 4.52 -9.80 -6.39
N ILE A 24 3.59 -9.04 -6.96
CA ILE A 24 3.78 -7.60 -7.15
C ILE A 24 3.75 -6.86 -5.80
N LEU A 25 2.74 -7.14 -4.97
CA LEU A 25 2.58 -6.44 -3.69
C LEU A 25 3.70 -6.73 -2.71
N LYS A 26 4.25 -7.94 -2.70
CA LYS A 26 5.36 -8.26 -1.79
C LYS A 26 6.70 -7.68 -2.24
N ASP A 27 6.82 -7.27 -3.49
CA ASP A 27 8.04 -6.68 -4.05
C ASP A 27 8.04 -5.17 -3.81
N ALA A 28 8.28 -4.78 -2.55
CA ALA A 28 8.22 -3.39 -2.14
C ALA A 28 9.21 -2.49 -2.90
N GLU A 29 10.36 -3.03 -3.28
CA GLU A 29 11.40 -2.27 -4.00
C GLU A 29 10.93 -1.80 -5.37
N SER A 30 9.93 -2.46 -5.96
CA SER A 30 9.38 -2.08 -7.27
C SER A 30 8.30 -1.00 -7.19
N LEU A 31 7.81 -0.65 -5.99
CA LEU A 31 6.74 0.33 -5.83
C LEU A 31 6.99 1.67 -6.55
N PRO A 32 8.18 2.29 -6.46
CA PRO A 32 8.41 3.56 -7.17
C PRO A 32 8.35 3.41 -8.70
N ARG A 33 8.59 2.22 -9.22
CA ARG A 33 8.56 1.95 -10.65
C ARG A 33 7.14 1.78 -11.18
N TRP A 34 6.29 1.04 -10.46
CA TRP A 34 4.95 0.77 -11.00
C TRP A 34 3.85 1.65 -10.37
N TRP A 35 4.11 2.26 -9.22
CA TRP A 35 3.17 3.17 -8.57
C TRP A 35 3.84 4.51 -8.24
N PRO A 36 4.44 5.19 -9.25
CA PRO A 36 5.25 6.39 -9.02
C PRO A 36 4.45 7.61 -8.59
N SER A 37 3.13 7.64 -8.81
CA SER A 37 2.29 8.75 -8.37
C SER A 37 2.21 8.87 -6.85
N VAL A 38 2.55 7.80 -6.12
CA VAL A 38 2.51 7.76 -4.66
C VAL A 38 3.89 7.47 -4.06
N TYR A 39 4.63 6.51 -4.58
CA TYR A 39 5.89 6.07 -4.00
C TYR A 39 7.07 6.75 -4.68
N LEU A 40 7.75 7.64 -3.94
CA LEU A 40 8.91 8.39 -4.42
C LEU A 40 10.20 7.61 -4.23
N ALA A 41 10.35 6.97 -3.07
CA ALA A 41 11.53 6.18 -2.73
C ALA A 41 11.17 5.07 -1.76
N VAL A 42 11.82 3.94 -1.89
CA VAL A 42 11.63 2.77 -1.04
C VAL A 42 12.99 2.13 -0.76
N SER A 43 13.23 1.79 0.50
CA SER A 43 14.44 1.07 0.92
C SER A 43 14.05 -0.09 1.84
N VAL A 44 14.52 -1.28 1.54
CA VAL A 44 14.34 -2.45 2.40
C VAL A 44 15.43 -2.42 3.46
N LEU A 45 15.06 -2.28 4.73
CA LEU A 45 15.98 -2.23 5.86
C LEU A 45 16.25 -3.61 6.45
N ASP A 46 15.27 -4.50 6.38
CA ASP A 46 15.37 -5.89 6.84
C ASP A 46 14.55 -6.75 5.88
N ARG A 47 15.12 -7.84 5.42
CA ARG A 47 14.43 -8.72 4.46
C ARG A 47 13.43 -9.66 5.14
N GLY A 48 13.50 -9.78 6.47
CA GLY A 48 12.66 -10.72 7.21
C GLY A 48 13.09 -12.16 7.02
N ASP A 49 12.20 -13.08 7.37
CA ASP A 49 12.46 -14.53 7.21
C ASP A 49 12.13 -14.99 5.77
N ALA A 50 12.19 -16.31 5.55
CA ALA A 50 11.93 -16.91 4.24
C ALA A 50 10.52 -16.61 3.69
N GLU A 51 9.56 -16.34 4.58
CA GLU A 51 8.18 -16.02 4.22
C GLU A 51 7.96 -14.50 4.11
N GLY A 52 8.97 -13.71 4.43
CA GLY A 52 8.91 -12.26 4.43
C GLY A 52 8.39 -11.65 5.73
N ILE A 53 8.11 -12.47 6.76
CA ILE A 53 7.69 -11.98 8.07
C ILE A 53 8.87 -11.30 8.74
N GLY A 54 8.62 -10.12 9.32
CA GLY A 54 9.68 -9.30 9.90
C GLY A 54 10.37 -8.37 8.91
N LYS A 55 10.01 -8.42 7.62
CA LYS A 55 10.55 -7.49 6.62
C LYS A 55 10.21 -6.06 7.01
N VAL A 56 11.21 -5.19 7.03
CA VAL A 56 11.07 -3.76 7.34
C VAL A 56 11.43 -2.94 6.12
N VAL A 57 10.54 -2.01 5.77
CA VAL A 57 10.68 -1.17 4.59
C VAL A 57 10.49 0.28 4.98
N SER A 58 11.40 1.14 4.50
CA SER A 58 11.31 2.60 4.66
C SER A 58 10.76 3.20 3.38
N LEU A 59 9.79 4.11 3.52
CA LEU A 59 9.07 4.68 2.39
C LEU A 59 9.01 6.20 2.46
N HIS A 60 9.09 6.82 1.29
CA HIS A 60 8.83 8.23 1.09
C HIS A 60 7.69 8.33 0.08
N THR A 61 6.55 8.83 0.52
CA THR A 61 5.32 8.82 -0.28
C THR A 61 4.69 10.20 -0.39
N LYS A 62 3.83 10.35 -1.40
CA LYS A 62 3.02 11.56 -1.60
C LYS A 62 1.63 11.19 -2.11
N GLY A 63 0.72 12.17 -2.04
CA GLY A 63 -0.53 12.16 -2.78
C GLY A 63 -0.58 13.42 -3.65
N TRP A 64 -1.76 13.97 -3.89
CA TRP A 64 -1.88 15.24 -4.61
C TRP A 64 -1.71 16.46 -3.68
N LEU A 65 -1.71 16.26 -2.35
CA LEU A 65 -1.46 17.33 -1.40
C LEU A 65 0.02 17.78 -1.47
N PRO A 66 0.31 19.05 -1.14
CA PRO A 66 1.65 19.63 -1.31
C PRO A 66 2.64 19.26 -0.19
N TYR A 67 2.57 18.05 0.32
CA TYR A 67 3.54 17.55 1.29
C TYR A 67 3.83 16.08 1.03
N THR A 68 4.91 15.58 1.61
CA THR A 68 5.28 14.17 1.53
C THR A 68 5.30 13.56 2.91
N LEU A 69 5.20 12.23 2.96
CA LEU A 69 5.20 11.46 4.20
C LEU A 69 6.38 10.49 4.19
N ARG A 70 7.06 10.39 5.33
CA ARG A 70 8.13 9.42 5.56
C ARG A 70 7.65 8.45 6.63
N TRP A 71 7.65 7.18 6.30
CA TRP A 71 7.18 6.15 7.20
C TRP A 71 7.83 4.82 6.90
N GLN A 72 7.65 3.88 7.82
CA GLN A 72 8.18 2.54 7.71
C GLN A 72 7.08 1.54 8.00
N PHE A 73 7.20 0.34 7.48
CA PHE A 73 6.34 -0.76 7.90
C PHE A 73 7.15 -2.03 8.15
N ARG A 74 6.55 -2.92 8.97
CA ARG A 74 7.03 -4.26 9.20
C ARG A 74 5.94 -5.24 8.82
N VAL A 75 6.28 -6.28 8.10
CA VAL A 75 5.35 -7.37 7.81
C VAL A 75 5.20 -8.23 9.07
N THR A 76 3.99 -8.32 9.59
CA THR A 76 3.68 -9.05 10.83
C THR A 76 3.11 -10.43 10.58
N GLU A 77 2.41 -10.61 9.45
CA GLU A 77 1.81 -11.89 9.06
C GLU A 77 1.88 -12.06 7.56
N SER A 78 2.01 -13.31 7.11
CA SER A 78 1.91 -13.66 5.70
C SER A 78 0.88 -14.78 5.53
N ARG A 79 -0.02 -14.57 4.59
CA ARG A 79 -1.02 -15.54 4.16
C ARG A 79 -0.87 -15.80 2.65
N TYR A 80 0.35 -15.69 2.19
CA TYR A 80 0.69 -15.82 0.77
C TYR A 80 0.00 -17.04 0.13
N PRO A 81 -0.63 -16.93 -1.02
CA PRO A 81 -0.75 -15.72 -1.87
C PRO A 81 -2.02 -14.89 -1.59
N TYR A 82 -2.70 -15.09 -0.48
CA TYR A 82 -4.00 -14.50 -0.18
C TYR A 82 -3.94 -13.22 0.66
N GLY A 83 -2.75 -12.77 1.00
CA GLY A 83 -2.58 -11.49 1.68
C GLY A 83 -1.46 -11.47 2.68
N PHE A 84 -1.38 -10.34 3.38
CA PHE A 84 -0.39 -10.12 4.44
C PHE A 84 -0.83 -8.94 5.30
N SER A 85 -0.22 -8.83 6.49
CA SER A 85 -0.48 -7.74 7.42
C SER A 85 0.81 -6.98 7.71
N ILE A 86 0.67 -5.67 7.94
CA ILE A 86 1.79 -4.80 8.26
C ILE A 86 1.46 -3.90 9.44
N GLU A 87 2.50 -3.51 10.19
CA GLU A 87 2.47 -2.42 11.16
C GLU A 87 3.27 -1.26 10.57
N ALA A 88 2.80 -0.03 10.78
CA ALA A 88 3.43 1.18 10.26
C ALA A 88 3.77 2.16 11.36
N TRP A 89 4.86 2.92 11.17
CA TRP A 89 5.27 4.00 12.07
C TRP A 89 6.04 5.06 11.27
N GLY A 90 6.22 6.24 11.87
CA GLY A 90 6.87 7.38 11.24
C GLY A 90 6.00 8.61 11.34
N ASP A 91 5.73 9.27 10.24
CA ASP A 91 4.84 10.44 10.21
C ASP A 91 3.41 10.09 10.63
N PHE A 92 3.06 8.82 10.60
CA PHE A 92 1.84 8.27 11.16
C PHE A 92 2.13 6.87 11.72
N THR A 93 1.22 6.35 12.52
CA THR A 93 1.28 4.98 13.03
C THR A 93 0.01 4.24 12.64
N GLY A 94 0.08 2.93 12.54
CA GLY A 94 -1.10 2.15 12.23
C GLY A 94 -0.81 0.75 11.77
N ARG A 95 -1.82 0.14 11.14
CA ARG A 95 -1.73 -1.19 10.58
C ARG A 95 -2.48 -1.31 9.26
N GLY A 96 -1.99 -2.18 8.42
CA GLY A 96 -2.64 -2.49 7.17
C GLY A 96 -2.82 -3.98 6.99
N VAL A 97 -3.93 -4.38 6.40
CA VAL A 97 -4.22 -5.77 6.06
C VAL A 97 -4.62 -5.85 4.60
N TRP A 98 -3.84 -6.60 3.83
CA TRP A 98 -4.15 -6.90 2.44
C TRP A 98 -4.80 -8.27 2.36
N ALA A 99 -5.94 -8.36 1.70
CA ALA A 99 -6.64 -9.62 1.47
C ALA A 99 -6.98 -9.77 -0.01
N LEU A 100 -6.63 -10.90 -0.59
CA LEU A 100 -6.82 -11.21 -2.00
C LEU A 100 -7.74 -12.42 -2.14
N ASN A 101 -8.69 -12.33 -3.07
CA ASN A 101 -9.63 -13.41 -3.35
C ASN A 101 -9.75 -13.59 -4.86
N GLN A 102 -9.60 -14.84 -5.32
CA GLN A 102 -9.78 -15.18 -6.73
C GLN A 102 -11.27 -15.35 -7.02
N ASP A 103 -11.75 -14.65 -8.04
CA ASP A 103 -13.14 -14.72 -8.49
C ASP A 103 -13.13 -14.91 -10.02
N GLY A 104 -13.07 -16.17 -10.46
CA GLY A 104 -12.92 -16.49 -11.88
C GLY A 104 -11.63 -15.87 -12.43
N PRO A 105 -11.69 -15.08 -13.51
CA PRO A 105 -10.51 -14.44 -14.08
C PRO A 105 -10.07 -13.18 -13.32
N LEU A 106 -10.80 -12.79 -12.27
CA LEU A 106 -10.57 -11.55 -11.55
C LEU A 106 -10.03 -11.83 -10.16
N VAL A 107 -9.22 -10.90 -9.66
CA VAL A 107 -8.76 -10.88 -8.27
C VAL A 107 -9.43 -9.69 -7.58
N ASN A 108 -10.16 -9.98 -6.50
CA ASN A 108 -10.68 -8.95 -5.62
C ASN A 108 -9.67 -8.69 -4.53
N ILE A 109 -9.32 -7.44 -4.33
CA ILE A 109 -8.29 -7.00 -3.39
C ILE A 109 -8.94 -6.06 -2.40
N ILE A 110 -8.77 -6.34 -1.11
CA ILE A 110 -9.25 -5.46 -0.04
C ILE A 110 -8.03 -5.02 0.76
N TYR A 111 -7.89 -3.72 0.95
CA TYR A 111 -6.87 -3.14 1.82
C TYR A 111 -7.55 -2.43 2.97
N ASP A 112 -7.41 -2.98 4.17
CA ASP A 112 -7.92 -2.40 5.42
C ASP A 112 -6.78 -1.63 6.07
N TRP A 113 -6.89 -0.30 6.08
CA TRP A 113 -5.82 0.60 6.50
C TRP A 113 -6.32 1.47 7.66
N LYS A 114 -5.79 1.20 8.87
CA LYS A 114 -6.08 1.98 10.07
C LYS A 114 -4.83 2.73 10.49
N ILE A 115 -4.91 4.04 10.52
CA ILE A 115 -3.76 4.89 10.86
C ILE A 115 -4.15 6.02 11.81
N ARG A 116 -3.14 6.50 12.51
CA ARG A 116 -3.19 7.73 13.30
C ARG A 116 -2.17 8.69 12.74
N ALA A 117 -2.59 9.92 12.45
CA ALA A 117 -1.72 10.97 11.94
C ALA A 117 -0.93 11.59 13.10
N ASP A 118 0.36 11.26 13.19
CA ASP A 118 1.24 11.70 14.28
C ASP A 118 2.07 12.94 13.91
N LYS A 119 2.19 13.27 12.62
CA LYS A 119 2.88 14.47 12.18
C LYS A 119 2.16 15.69 12.77
N PRO A 120 2.86 16.60 13.50
CA PRO A 120 2.19 17.66 14.26
C PRO A 120 1.20 18.51 13.46
N LEU A 121 1.53 18.87 12.22
CA LEU A 121 0.63 19.64 11.36
C LEU A 121 -0.63 18.84 11.02
N LEU A 122 -0.48 17.57 10.66
CA LEU A 122 -1.61 16.70 10.33
C LEU A 122 -2.49 16.44 11.53
N SER A 123 -1.88 16.24 12.69
CA SER A 123 -2.60 16.02 13.95
C SER A 123 -3.41 17.25 14.35
N ALA A 124 -2.80 18.43 14.29
CA ALA A 124 -3.44 19.67 14.70
C ALA A 124 -4.63 20.07 13.83
N LEU A 125 -4.55 19.77 12.52
CA LEU A 125 -5.57 20.19 11.55
C LEU A 125 -6.51 19.07 11.12
N SER A 126 -6.33 17.87 11.67
CA SER A 126 -7.00 16.64 11.23
C SER A 126 -8.53 16.76 11.23
N PHE A 127 -9.11 17.36 12.27
CA PHE A 127 -10.55 17.47 12.40
C PHE A 127 -11.18 18.34 11.29
N MET A 128 -10.46 19.36 10.82
CA MET A 128 -10.94 20.25 9.74
C MET A 128 -10.62 19.68 8.36
N LEU A 129 -9.48 19.01 8.22
CA LEU A 129 -8.95 18.58 6.94
C LEU A 129 -9.19 17.10 6.66
N LYS A 130 -9.87 16.40 7.55
CA LYS A 130 -10.13 14.96 7.40
C LYS A 130 -10.78 14.58 6.07
N PRO A 131 -11.79 15.31 5.57
CA PRO A 131 -12.34 15.02 4.23
C PRO A 131 -11.33 15.19 3.11
N ILE A 132 -10.42 16.16 3.24
CA ILE A 132 -9.36 16.42 2.25
C ILE A 132 -8.33 15.29 2.28
N PHE A 133 -7.91 14.87 3.46
CA PHE A 133 -6.97 13.76 3.63
C PHE A 133 -7.58 12.45 3.13
N SER A 134 -8.88 12.24 3.38
CA SER A 134 -9.59 11.06 2.88
C SER A 134 -9.68 11.06 1.37
N ALA A 135 -9.95 12.22 0.75
CA ALA A 135 -9.98 12.36 -0.71
C ALA A 135 -8.59 12.11 -1.31
N ASN A 136 -7.52 12.59 -0.64
CA ASN A 136 -6.14 12.36 -1.05
C ASN A 136 -5.80 10.87 -1.03
N HIS A 137 -6.21 10.16 0.01
CA HIS A 137 -6.01 8.70 0.13
C HIS A 137 -6.76 7.95 -0.98
N LYS A 138 -8.02 8.31 -1.23
CA LYS A 138 -8.83 7.71 -2.30
C LYS A 138 -8.18 7.91 -3.67
N TRP A 139 -7.66 9.12 -3.91
CA TRP A 139 -6.95 9.42 -5.16
C TRP A 139 -5.71 8.53 -5.29
N ALA A 140 -4.91 8.44 -4.23
CA ALA A 140 -3.70 7.61 -4.22
C ALA A 140 -4.02 6.14 -4.50
N MET A 141 -5.07 5.61 -3.89
CA MET A 141 -5.51 4.23 -4.08
C MET A 141 -6.06 3.99 -5.49
N ALA A 142 -6.79 4.94 -6.06
CA ALA A 142 -7.28 4.84 -7.44
C ALA A 142 -6.12 4.79 -8.44
N ARG A 143 -5.08 5.59 -8.21
CA ARG A 143 -3.86 5.53 -9.02
C ARG A 143 -3.17 4.18 -8.87
N GLY A 144 -3.19 3.62 -7.66
CA GLY A 144 -2.60 2.31 -7.38
C GLY A 144 -3.29 1.18 -8.14
N GLU A 145 -4.60 1.18 -8.18
CA GLU A 145 -5.37 0.15 -8.93
C GLU A 145 -5.04 0.19 -10.41
N GLU A 146 -5.05 1.38 -11.00
CA GLU A 146 -4.70 1.57 -12.40
C GLU A 146 -3.27 1.12 -12.69
N SER A 147 -2.34 1.52 -11.82
CA SER A 147 -0.93 1.16 -11.94
C SER A 147 -0.72 -0.35 -11.80
N LEU A 148 -1.46 -1.00 -10.92
CA LEU A 148 -1.38 -2.45 -10.73
C LEU A 148 -1.83 -3.20 -12.00
N ARG A 149 -2.89 -2.74 -12.64
CA ARG A 149 -3.36 -3.32 -13.91
C ARG A 149 -2.26 -3.27 -14.96
N LEU A 150 -1.61 -2.12 -15.09
CA LEU A 150 -0.52 -1.93 -16.05
C LEU A 150 0.69 -2.81 -15.71
N GLU A 151 1.02 -2.93 -14.43
CA GLU A 151 2.14 -3.74 -13.98
C GLU A 151 1.91 -5.24 -14.25
N LEU A 152 0.68 -5.71 -14.05
CA LEU A 152 0.32 -7.10 -14.37
C LEU A 152 0.56 -7.41 -15.84
N VAL A 153 0.12 -6.53 -16.74
CA VAL A 153 0.33 -6.68 -18.19
C VAL A 153 1.82 -6.66 -18.50
N ARG A 154 2.56 -5.73 -17.93
CA ARG A 154 4.00 -5.59 -18.17
C ARG A 154 4.78 -6.85 -17.77
N ARG A 155 4.49 -7.40 -16.59
CA ARG A 155 5.18 -8.61 -16.10
C ARG A 155 4.86 -9.83 -16.95
N ARG A 156 3.63 -9.97 -17.43
CA ARG A 156 3.24 -11.05 -18.34
C ARG A 156 3.97 -10.97 -19.67
N LEU A 157 4.13 -9.76 -20.21
CA LEU A 157 4.88 -9.55 -21.46
C LEU A 157 6.36 -9.92 -21.28
N GLU A 158 6.96 -9.60 -20.15
CA GLU A 158 8.35 -9.99 -19.86
C GLU A 158 8.49 -11.50 -19.72
N GLU A 159 7.58 -12.17 -19.02
CA GLU A 159 7.58 -13.63 -18.89
C GLU A 159 7.42 -14.30 -20.26
N GLY A 160 6.56 -13.76 -21.12
CA GLY A 160 6.37 -14.27 -22.48
C GLY A 160 7.57 -14.12 -23.39
N LYS A 161 8.55 -13.30 -23.03
CA LYS A 161 9.80 -13.12 -23.77
C LYS A 161 10.94 -14.03 -23.29
N ALA A 162 10.75 -14.65 -22.15
CA ALA A 162 11.78 -15.48 -21.51
C ALA A 162 11.99 -16.84 -22.23
#